data_d1fb8b0d40b72978fae5ead67c476deb
#
_entry.id   d1fb8b0d40b72978fae5ead67c476deb
#
_cell.length_a   1.000
_cell.length_b   1.000
_cell.length_c   1.000
_cell.angle_alpha   90.00
_cell.angle_beta   90.00
_cell.angle_gamma   90.00
#
_symmetry.space_group_name_H-M   'P 1'
#
loop_
_entity.id
_entity.type
_entity.pdbx_description
1 polymer ?
#
loop_
_entity_poly.entity_id
_entity_poly.type
_entity_poly.pdbx_seq_one_letter_code
_entity_poly.pdbx_strand_id
1 'polypeptide(L)'
;MNETELKALLSRIRPADSAAKAAAKERQSKLAKPPGSLGALEEISVRLAGITGRVCNRIEKTRIVVFAADNGIVAEGVASTPQCVTLAQAINMTRGKTGMSAIARDFGIDVEVIDVGINSDSVPETILDRKLGFGTANFSKQPAMTRSQAVDALAIGIEAAERAHNSGADALGIGEMGIGNTTTSAAVLACLLNLPVESVTGRGSGLTDEGFALKKRVISDALALHKPNGADVLDVLSKVGGFDIAAMAGAFIGCALFCLPPVAGGLVFLFAALAAVRLCKTVRDFIFLSHASYEIGYRAAAAELGMEPWLNLNMRLGEGSGCPVAFQVMRAACAAMNDMATFEEASINDNYLENIRNESAFCVKTV
;
A
#
# COMPACT_ATOMS: atom_id res chain seq x y z
N MET A 1 -10.49 16.55 -10.45
CA MET A 1 -9.14 17.16 -10.34
C MET A 1 -8.46 17.11 -11.70
N ASN A 2 -7.68 18.13 -12.10
CA ASN A 2 -6.88 18.07 -13.33
C ASN A 2 -5.38 17.86 -13.02
N GLU A 3 -4.54 17.60 -14.06
CA GLU A 3 -3.12 17.34 -13.87
C GLU A 3 -2.33 18.50 -13.26
N THR A 4 -2.74 19.76 -13.53
CA THR A 4 -2.08 20.93 -12.94
C THR A 4 -2.39 21.03 -11.44
N GLU A 5 -3.61 20.76 -11.05
CA GLU A 5 -4.02 20.68 -9.64
C GLU A 5 -3.33 19.54 -8.92
N LEU A 6 -3.19 18.35 -9.57
CA LEU A 6 -2.43 17.24 -9.03
C LEU A 6 -0.97 17.63 -8.79
N LYS A 7 -0.30 18.26 -9.76
CA LYS A 7 1.09 18.72 -9.60
C LYS A 7 1.25 19.73 -8.47
N ALA A 8 0.32 20.67 -8.36
CA ALA A 8 0.31 21.65 -7.26
C ALA A 8 0.14 20.96 -5.89
N LEU A 9 -0.70 19.93 -5.82
CA LEU A 9 -0.93 19.15 -4.61
C LEU A 9 0.30 18.34 -4.23
N LEU A 10 0.94 17.64 -5.18
CA LEU A 10 2.17 16.87 -4.95
C LEU A 10 3.33 17.76 -4.43
N SER A 11 3.42 19.01 -4.88
CA SER A 11 4.44 19.96 -4.40
C SER A 11 4.29 20.38 -2.94
N ARG A 12 3.15 20.10 -2.30
CA ARG A 12 2.90 20.36 -0.88
C ARG A 12 3.44 19.27 0.04
N ILE A 13 3.70 18.06 -0.49
CA ILE A 13 4.22 16.94 0.31
C ILE A 13 5.65 17.28 0.78
N ARG A 14 5.85 17.24 2.09
CA ARG A 14 7.16 17.48 2.73
C ARG A 14 7.79 16.16 3.14
N PRO A 15 9.12 16.05 3.17
CA PRO A 15 9.81 14.89 3.74
C PRO A 15 9.39 14.67 5.21
N ALA A 16 9.47 13.42 5.66
CA ALA A 16 9.27 13.10 7.07
C ALA A 16 10.26 13.88 7.97
N ASP A 17 9.79 14.32 9.13
CA ASP A 17 10.53 15.20 10.06
C ASP A 17 11.81 14.52 10.58
N SER A 18 12.96 15.02 10.13
CA SER A 18 14.28 14.51 10.52
C SER A 18 14.62 14.81 12.00
N ALA A 19 14.13 15.93 12.54
CA ALA A 19 14.36 16.29 13.94
C ALA A 19 13.58 15.35 14.87
N ALA A 20 12.32 15.05 14.54
CA ALA A 20 11.52 14.09 15.29
C ALA A 20 12.11 12.67 15.22
N LYS A 21 12.64 12.26 14.04
CA LYS A 21 13.37 10.98 13.90
C LYS A 21 14.61 10.94 14.79
N ALA A 22 15.38 12.03 14.84
CA ALA A 22 16.59 12.11 15.68
C ALA A 22 16.23 12.03 17.18
N ALA A 23 15.22 12.76 17.61
CA ALA A 23 14.75 12.72 18.99
C ALA A 23 14.18 11.32 19.37
N ALA A 24 13.50 10.64 18.44
CA ALA A 24 13.03 9.28 18.66
C ALA A 24 14.19 8.29 18.81
N LYS A 25 15.25 8.41 17.99
CA LYS A 25 16.47 7.60 18.12
C LYS A 25 17.17 7.85 19.46
N GLU A 26 17.26 9.11 19.86
CA GLU A 26 17.83 9.47 21.16
C GLU A 26 17.03 8.82 22.33
N ARG A 27 15.68 8.86 22.27
CA ARG A 27 14.86 8.17 23.27
C ARG A 27 15.10 6.66 23.24
N GLN A 28 15.13 6.03 22.05
CA GLN A 28 15.42 4.59 21.90
C GLN A 28 16.76 4.19 22.54
N SER A 29 17.78 5.03 22.45
CA SER A 29 19.11 4.76 23.03
C SER A 29 19.11 4.84 24.56
N LYS A 30 18.13 5.51 25.17
CA LYS A 30 17.97 5.67 26.63
C LYS A 30 17.12 4.57 27.26
N LEU A 31 16.35 3.80 26.47
CA LEU A 31 15.51 2.72 26.99
C LEU A 31 16.35 1.58 27.57
N ALA A 32 15.92 1.01 28.69
CA ALA A 32 16.64 -0.03 29.42
C ALA A 32 16.65 -1.37 28.67
N LYS A 33 17.38 -1.42 27.58
CA LYS A 33 17.55 -2.57 26.67
C LYS A 33 18.88 -2.53 25.93
N PRO A 34 19.41 -3.65 25.46
CA PRO A 34 20.54 -3.65 24.53
C PRO A 34 20.20 -2.87 23.25
N PRO A 35 21.13 -2.08 22.68
CA PRO A 35 20.90 -1.33 21.45
C PRO A 35 20.43 -2.26 20.30
N GLY A 36 19.40 -1.85 19.57
CA GLY A 36 18.88 -2.62 18.43
C GLY A 36 18.14 -3.93 18.76
N SER A 37 17.99 -4.28 20.04
CA SER A 37 17.46 -5.59 20.47
C SER A 37 15.99 -5.83 20.11
N LEU A 38 15.21 -4.78 19.87
CA LEU A 38 13.82 -4.88 19.41
C LEU A 38 13.69 -4.82 17.87
N GLY A 39 14.82 -4.69 17.16
CA GLY A 39 14.84 -4.78 15.69
C GLY A 39 13.86 -3.84 15.01
N ALA A 40 12.99 -4.38 14.16
CA ALA A 40 12.03 -3.59 13.38
C ALA A 40 11.08 -2.72 14.22
N LEU A 41 10.78 -3.08 15.47
CA LEU A 41 9.93 -2.25 16.34
C LEU A 41 10.58 -0.90 16.65
N GLU A 42 11.91 -0.87 16.78
CA GLU A 42 12.64 0.39 16.98
C GLU A 42 12.55 1.27 15.72
N GLU A 43 12.77 0.69 14.56
CA GLU A 43 12.68 1.39 13.28
C GLU A 43 11.27 1.94 13.03
N ILE A 44 10.22 1.13 13.28
CA ILE A 44 8.83 1.55 13.14
C ILE A 44 8.53 2.78 14.00
N SER A 45 8.95 2.77 15.27
CA SER A 45 8.71 3.88 16.20
C SER A 45 9.40 5.17 15.74
N VAL A 46 10.64 5.07 15.24
CA VAL A 46 11.41 6.21 14.69
C VAL A 46 10.76 6.74 13.40
N ARG A 47 10.29 5.87 12.52
CA ARG A 47 9.59 6.29 11.28
C ARG A 47 8.26 6.94 11.59
N LEU A 48 7.49 6.41 12.54
CA LEU A 48 6.24 7.04 13.02
C LEU A 48 6.52 8.44 13.56
N ALA A 49 7.59 8.62 14.34
CA ALA A 49 7.97 9.94 14.84
C ALA A 49 8.23 10.93 13.68
N GLY A 50 8.95 10.49 12.64
CA GLY A 50 9.20 11.32 11.47
C GLY A 50 7.94 11.68 10.68
N ILE A 51 6.94 10.78 10.61
CA ILE A 51 5.69 11.03 9.91
C ILE A 51 4.80 12.01 10.67
N THR A 52 4.68 11.82 11.97
CA THR A 52 3.72 12.57 12.80
C THR A 52 4.33 13.84 13.45
N GLY A 53 5.66 14.00 13.43
CA GLY A 53 6.39 15.03 14.16
C GLY A 53 6.41 14.81 15.69
N ARG A 54 6.01 13.64 16.20
CA ARG A 54 5.92 13.30 17.62
C ARG A 54 6.79 12.10 17.97
N VAL A 55 7.59 12.19 19.00
CA VAL A 55 8.48 11.09 19.46
C VAL A 55 7.64 9.90 19.95
N CYS A 56 6.66 10.17 20.82
CA CYS A 56 5.76 9.16 21.38
C CYS A 56 4.44 9.15 20.60
N ASN A 57 4.15 8.04 19.95
CA ASN A 57 2.95 7.84 19.14
C ASN A 57 2.06 6.77 19.77
N ARG A 58 0.77 6.78 19.42
CA ARG A 58 -0.18 5.71 19.69
C ARG A 58 -0.89 5.34 18.38
N ILE A 59 -1.18 4.05 18.20
CA ILE A 59 -1.93 3.53 17.07
C ILE A 59 -3.20 2.88 17.65
N GLU A 60 -4.18 3.69 17.98
CA GLU A 60 -5.42 3.26 18.62
C GLU A 60 -6.56 3.15 17.59
N LYS A 61 -6.80 4.23 16.84
CA LYS A 61 -7.84 4.29 15.84
C LYS A 61 -7.26 4.01 14.46
N THR A 62 -7.55 2.83 13.95
CA THR A 62 -7.07 2.39 12.62
C THR A 62 -8.24 2.17 11.68
N ARG A 63 -8.03 2.40 10.39
CA ARG A 63 -9.02 2.18 9.34
C ARG A 63 -8.38 1.48 8.16
N ILE A 64 -9.16 0.67 7.44
CA ILE A 64 -8.79 0.10 6.14
C ILE A 64 -9.75 0.66 5.11
N VAL A 65 -9.21 1.21 4.02
CA VAL A 65 -9.98 1.64 2.85
C VAL A 65 -9.73 0.66 1.72
N VAL A 66 -10.80 0.12 1.13
CA VAL A 66 -10.76 -0.83 0.02
C VAL A 66 -11.30 -0.14 -1.22
N PHE A 67 -10.50 -0.10 -2.29
CA PHE A 67 -10.95 0.39 -3.59
C PHE A 67 -11.37 -0.79 -4.45
N ALA A 68 -12.66 -0.80 -4.85
CA ALA A 68 -13.24 -1.88 -5.62
C ALA A 68 -13.50 -1.46 -7.07
N ALA A 69 -12.94 -2.21 -8.04
CA ALA A 69 -13.17 -1.96 -9.46
C ALA A 69 -12.97 -3.23 -10.28
N ASP A 70 -13.72 -3.36 -11.34
CA ASP A 70 -13.52 -4.40 -12.35
C ASP A 70 -12.48 -3.99 -13.39
N ASN A 71 -11.75 -4.97 -13.91
CA ASN A 71 -10.70 -4.78 -14.89
C ASN A 71 -11.12 -5.44 -16.22
N GLY A 72 -11.32 -4.65 -17.27
CA GLY A 72 -11.82 -5.12 -18.56
C GLY A 72 -10.96 -6.18 -19.27
N ILE A 73 -9.71 -6.33 -18.87
CA ILE A 73 -8.78 -7.34 -19.37
C ILE A 73 -9.24 -8.78 -19.06
N VAL A 74 -10.15 -8.97 -18.11
CA VAL A 74 -10.76 -10.27 -17.78
C VAL A 74 -11.41 -10.91 -18.99
N ALA A 75 -11.90 -10.11 -19.94
CA ALA A 75 -12.48 -10.60 -21.20
C ALA A 75 -11.52 -11.47 -22.04
N GLU A 76 -10.20 -11.38 -21.79
CA GLU A 76 -9.19 -12.20 -22.49
C GLU A 76 -8.93 -13.56 -21.78
N GLY A 77 -9.71 -13.93 -20.76
CA GLY A 77 -9.54 -15.21 -20.06
C GLY A 77 -8.30 -15.29 -19.16
N VAL A 78 -7.80 -14.16 -18.70
CA VAL A 78 -6.58 -14.04 -17.87
C VAL A 78 -6.83 -14.10 -16.37
N ALA A 79 -8.07 -14.39 -15.95
CA ALA A 79 -8.47 -14.59 -14.57
C ALA A 79 -9.20 -15.93 -14.42
N SER A 80 -8.94 -16.66 -13.36
CA SER A 80 -9.64 -17.92 -13.04
C SER A 80 -11.01 -17.69 -12.39
N THR A 81 -11.23 -16.51 -11.82
CA THR A 81 -12.42 -16.14 -11.05
C THR A 81 -13.35 -15.28 -11.94
N PRO A 82 -14.67 -15.53 -11.93
CA PRO A 82 -15.64 -14.71 -12.67
C PRO A 82 -15.67 -13.26 -12.15
N GLN A 83 -15.90 -12.29 -13.05
CA GLN A 83 -15.92 -10.86 -12.73
C GLN A 83 -16.96 -10.48 -11.66
N CYS A 84 -18.13 -11.16 -11.65
CA CYS A 84 -19.19 -10.90 -10.67
C CYS A 84 -18.74 -11.08 -9.20
N VAL A 85 -17.61 -11.75 -8.97
CA VAL A 85 -17.04 -11.93 -7.62
C VAL A 85 -16.54 -10.60 -7.04
N THR A 86 -16.18 -9.61 -7.86
CA THR A 86 -15.79 -8.27 -7.41
C THR A 86 -16.88 -7.65 -6.53
N LEU A 87 -18.11 -7.55 -7.05
CA LEU A 87 -19.25 -7.02 -6.29
C LEU A 87 -19.58 -7.87 -5.06
N ALA A 88 -19.62 -9.21 -5.22
CA ALA A 88 -19.95 -10.11 -4.14
C ALA A 88 -18.96 -9.97 -2.96
N GLN A 89 -17.66 -9.89 -3.24
CA GLN A 89 -16.64 -9.71 -2.21
C GLN A 89 -16.65 -8.29 -1.62
N ALA A 90 -16.86 -7.27 -2.42
CA ALA A 90 -17.03 -5.89 -1.93
C ALA A 90 -18.18 -5.81 -0.90
N ILE A 91 -19.33 -6.46 -1.16
CA ILE A 91 -20.44 -6.57 -0.21
C ILE A 91 -20.03 -7.39 1.03
N ASN A 92 -19.34 -8.51 0.86
CA ASN A 92 -18.88 -9.33 1.97
C ASN A 92 -17.86 -8.60 2.87
N MET A 93 -17.03 -7.74 2.31
CA MET A 93 -16.09 -6.89 3.07
C MET A 93 -16.82 -5.95 4.03
N THR A 94 -17.92 -5.29 3.59
CA THR A 94 -18.71 -4.43 4.47
C THR A 94 -19.43 -5.20 5.60
N ARG A 95 -19.56 -6.52 5.45
CA ARG A 95 -20.19 -7.42 6.44
C ARG A 95 -19.17 -8.10 7.37
N GLY A 96 -17.87 -7.84 7.21
CA GLY A 96 -16.81 -8.53 7.95
C GLY A 96 -16.70 -10.02 7.62
N LYS A 97 -16.93 -10.41 6.35
CA LYS A 97 -17.02 -11.82 5.91
C LYS A 97 -15.99 -12.23 4.86
N THR A 98 -15.00 -11.40 4.59
CA THR A 98 -13.82 -11.77 3.80
C THR A 98 -12.62 -11.99 4.72
N GLY A 99 -11.51 -12.50 4.17
CA GLY A 99 -10.32 -12.74 4.98
C GLY A 99 -9.83 -11.50 5.69
N MET A 100 -9.65 -10.41 4.96
CA MET A 100 -9.23 -9.12 5.52
C MET A 100 -10.24 -8.58 6.52
N SER A 101 -11.52 -8.50 6.15
CA SER A 101 -12.54 -7.85 6.98
C SER A 101 -12.91 -8.64 8.24
N ALA A 102 -12.74 -9.97 8.22
CA ALA A 102 -12.92 -10.81 9.40
C ALA A 102 -11.82 -10.54 10.44
N ILE A 103 -10.54 -10.46 9.99
CA ILE A 103 -9.41 -10.13 10.86
C ILE A 103 -9.54 -8.68 11.36
N ALA A 104 -9.91 -7.74 10.50
CA ALA A 104 -10.13 -6.34 10.87
C ALA A 104 -11.20 -6.21 11.97
N ARG A 105 -12.32 -6.93 11.83
CA ARG A 105 -13.40 -6.93 12.83
C ARG A 105 -12.94 -7.48 14.19
N ASP A 106 -12.13 -8.53 14.19
CA ASP A 106 -11.60 -9.13 15.43
C ASP A 106 -10.72 -8.12 16.20
N PHE A 107 -9.97 -7.29 15.47
CA PHE A 107 -9.11 -6.25 16.05
C PHE A 107 -9.82 -4.89 16.23
N GLY A 108 -11.12 -4.78 15.98
CA GLY A 108 -11.89 -3.54 16.11
C GLY A 108 -11.48 -2.46 15.09
N ILE A 109 -11.10 -2.85 13.88
CA ILE A 109 -10.65 -1.97 12.80
C ILE A 109 -11.82 -1.68 11.86
N ASP A 110 -12.08 -0.41 11.59
CA ASP A 110 -13.09 0.03 10.62
C ASP A 110 -12.67 -0.30 9.19
N VAL A 111 -13.62 -0.81 8.38
CA VAL A 111 -13.42 -1.07 6.96
C VAL A 111 -14.39 -0.22 6.14
N GLU A 112 -13.85 0.65 5.27
CA GLU A 112 -14.60 1.42 4.29
C GLU A 112 -14.36 0.82 2.90
N VAL A 113 -15.43 0.50 2.16
CA VAL A 113 -15.34 0.03 0.78
C VAL A 113 -15.82 1.13 -0.15
N ILE A 114 -15.02 1.44 -1.17
CA ILE A 114 -15.31 2.49 -2.15
C ILE A 114 -15.41 1.82 -3.53
N ASP A 115 -16.55 1.96 -4.17
CA ASP A 115 -16.72 1.60 -5.57
C ASP A 115 -16.10 2.69 -6.45
N VAL A 116 -15.01 2.35 -7.12
CA VAL A 116 -14.35 3.23 -8.11
C VAL A 116 -14.54 2.73 -9.53
N GLY A 117 -15.22 1.58 -9.70
CA GLY A 117 -15.47 1.03 -11.03
C GLY A 117 -15.97 -0.42 -11.04
N ILE A 118 -16.83 -0.82 -10.12
CA ILE A 118 -17.49 -2.14 -10.16
C ILE A 118 -18.45 -2.16 -11.36
N ASN A 119 -18.42 -3.23 -12.16
CA ASN A 119 -19.31 -3.44 -13.29
C ASN A 119 -20.71 -3.91 -12.82
N SER A 120 -21.43 -2.99 -12.20
CA SER A 120 -22.79 -3.18 -11.72
C SER A 120 -23.55 -1.86 -11.77
N ASP A 121 -24.82 -1.91 -12.12
CA ASP A 121 -25.69 -0.71 -12.19
C ASP A 121 -25.91 -0.06 -10.81
N SER A 122 -25.78 -0.84 -9.74
CA SER A 122 -25.94 -0.34 -8.37
C SER A 122 -25.07 -1.13 -7.39
N VAL A 123 -24.72 -0.46 -6.28
CA VAL A 123 -24.08 -1.05 -5.12
C VAL A 123 -24.90 -0.73 -3.86
N PRO A 124 -24.84 -1.56 -2.81
CA PRO A 124 -25.50 -1.25 -1.53
C PRO A 124 -24.96 0.05 -0.92
N GLU A 125 -25.80 0.76 -0.15
CA GLU A 125 -25.43 2.01 0.57
C GLU A 125 -24.23 1.84 1.54
N THR A 126 -23.90 0.61 1.91
CA THR A 126 -22.72 0.29 2.71
C THR A 126 -21.41 0.39 1.94
N ILE A 127 -21.46 0.55 0.62
CA ILE A 127 -20.33 0.80 -0.27
C ILE A 127 -20.43 2.24 -0.75
N LEU A 128 -19.38 3.02 -0.53
CA LEU A 128 -19.33 4.42 -0.98
C LEU A 128 -19.20 4.47 -2.51
N ASP A 129 -20.22 4.97 -3.20
CA ASP A 129 -20.21 5.09 -4.66
C ASP A 129 -19.37 6.30 -5.11
N ARG A 130 -18.27 6.01 -5.78
CA ARG A 130 -17.38 6.96 -6.45
C ARG A 130 -16.99 6.44 -7.85
N LYS A 131 -17.93 5.76 -8.50
CA LYS A 131 -17.75 5.05 -9.76
C LYS A 131 -17.29 5.98 -10.90
N LEU A 132 -16.19 5.61 -11.56
CA LEU A 132 -15.61 6.27 -12.74
C LEU A 132 -16.06 5.62 -14.06
N GLY A 133 -16.58 4.39 -13.98
CA GLY A 133 -17.05 3.61 -15.11
C GLY A 133 -17.45 2.20 -14.66
N PHE A 134 -18.00 1.42 -15.56
CA PHE A 134 -18.36 0.01 -15.34
C PHE A 134 -17.16 -0.91 -15.60
N GLY A 135 -16.13 -0.75 -14.78
CA GLY A 135 -14.81 -1.32 -15.01
C GLY A 135 -13.97 -0.48 -15.99
N THR A 136 -12.67 -0.84 -16.09
CA THR A 136 -11.83 -0.28 -17.14
C THR A 136 -12.16 -0.89 -18.51
N ALA A 137 -11.75 -0.24 -19.59
CA ALA A 137 -11.75 -0.88 -20.88
C ALA A 137 -10.74 -2.05 -20.94
N ASN A 138 -10.91 -2.95 -21.89
CA ASN A 138 -9.98 -4.03 -22.16
C ASN A 138 -8.71 -3.49 -22.82
N PHE A 139 -7.62 -3.41 -22.08
CA PHE A 139 -6.37 -2.85 -22.57
C PHE A 139 -5.63 -3.75 -23.59
N SER A 140 -6.14 -4.94 -23.92
CA SER A 140 -5.65 -5.69 -25.08
C SER A 140 -6.11 -5.06 -26.40
N LYS A 141 -7.14 -4.18 -26.37
CA LYS A 141 -7.78 -3.60 -27.56
C LYS A 141 -7.69 -2.08 -27.63
N GLN A 142 -7.80 -1.42 -26.49
CA GLN A 142 -7.79 0.04 -26.36
C GLN A 142 -7.22 0.43 -24.98
N PRO A 143 -6.82 1.68 -24.73
CA PRO A 143 -6.38 2.12 -23.42
C PRO A 143 -7.39 1.78 -22.32
N ALA A 144 -6.90 1.38 -21.15
CA ALA A 144 -7.73 0.95 -20.00
C ALA A 144 -8.70 2.05 -19.55
N MET A 145 -8.25 3.29 -19.56
CA MET A 145 -9.02 4.47 -19.18
C MET A 145 -8.46 5.73 -19.85
N THR A 146 -9.19 6.82 -19.78
CA THR A 146 -8.64 8.13 -20.17
C THR A 146 -7.66 8.64 -19.13
N ARG A 147 -6.77 9.54 -19.54
CA ARG A 147 -5.81 10.19 -18.62
C ARG A 147 -6.54 11.01 -17.54
N SER A 148 -7.69 11.62 -17.87
CA SER A 148 -8.53 12.31 -16.90
C SER A 148 -9.09 11.34 -15.84
N GLN A 149 -9.58 10.17 -16.25
CA GLN A 149 -10.08 9.15 -15.33
C GLN A 149 -8.98 8.63 -14.39
N ALA A 150 -7.73 8.50 -14.87
CA ALA A 150 -6.61 8.14 -14.01
C ALA A 150 -6.35 9.20 -12.92
N VAL A 151 -6.43 10.49 -13.29
CA VAL A 151 -6.33 11.61 -12.33
C VAL A 151 -7.51 11.65 -11.37
N ASP A 152 -8.72 11.36 -11.83
CA ASP A 152 -9.91 11.32 -10.99
C ASP A 152 -9.87 10.14 -10.00
N ALA A 153 -9.34 8.99 -10.42
CA ALA A 153 -9.09 7.86 -9.53
C ALA A 153 -8.07 8.21 -8.43
N LEU A 154 -6.95 8.87 -8.79
CA LEU A 154 -6.01 9.41 -7.80
C LEU A 154 -6.70 10.36 -6.82
N ALA A 155 -7.59 11.25 -7.30
CA ALA A 155 -8.32 12.18 -6.45
C ALA A 155 -9.21 11.47 -5.44
N ILE A 156 -9.91 10.41 -5.85
CA ILE A 156 -10.75 9.60 -4.95
C ILE A 156 -9.90 8.98 -3.83
N GLY A 157 -8.70 8.49 -4.16
CA GLY A 157 -7.77 7.95 -3.17
C GLY A 157 -7.29 9.01 -2.17
N ILE A 158 -6.93 10.21 -2.64
CA ILE A 158 -6.53 11.33 -1.80
C ILE A 158 -7.65 11.73 -0.85
N GLU A 159 -8.90 11.86 -1.36
CA GLU A 159 -10.07 12.15 -0.54
C GLU A 159 -10.35 11.06 0.50
N ALA A 160 -10.09 9.79 0.19
CA ALA A 160 -10.24 8.70 1.15
C ALA A 160 -9.24 8.82 2.32
N ALA A 161 -8.00 9.18 2.03
CA ALA A 161 -7.00 9.47 3.07
C ALA A 161 -7.37 10.70 3.90
N GLU A 162 -7.90 11.75 3.27
CA GLU A 162 -8.40 12.94 3.96
C GLU A 162 -9.54 12.61 4.93
N ARG A 163 -10.53 11.81 4.48
CA ARG A 163 -11.63 11.35 5.36
C ARG A 163 -11.10 10.54 6.54
N ALA A 164 -10.13 9.65 6.32
CA ALA A 164 -9.50 8.88 7.40
C ALA A 164 -8.80 9.80 8.40
N HIS A 165 -8.00 10.76 7.92
CA HIS A 165 -7.34 11.76 8.75
C HIS A 165 -8.35 12.59 9.57
N ASN A 166 -9.38 13.14 8.92
CA ASN A 166 -10.39 13.97 9.56
C ASN A 166 -11.24 13.20 10.58
N SER A 167 -11.36 11.87 10.41
CA SER A 167 -11.99 11.01 11.41
C SER A 167 -11.10 10.69 12.61
N GLY A 168 -9.85 11.17 12.61
CA GLY A 168 -8.87 10.95 13.66
C GLY A 168 -8.21 9.57 13.61
N ALA A 169 -8.06 8.97 12.43
CA ALA A 169 -7.30 7.73 12.29
C ALA A 169 -5.80 7.98 12.54
N ASP A 170 -5.16 7.06 13.27
CA ASP A 170 -3.72 7.08 13.56
C ASP A 170 -2.90 6.39 12.46
N ALA A 171 -3.51 5.49 11.70
CA ALA A 171 -2.92 4.82 10.55
C ALA A 171 -4.01 4.35 9.57
N LEU A 172 -3.66 4.25 8.28
CA LEU A 172 -4.54 3.82 7.22
C LEU A 172 -4.01 2.55 6.53
N GLY A 173 -4.80 1.48 6.54
CA GLY A 173 -4.58 0.33 5.68
C GLY A 173 -5.18 0.57 4.30
N ILE A 174 -4.46 0.18 3.26
CA ILE A 174 -4.95 0.31 1.89
C ILE A 174 -5.25 -1.10 1.38
N GLY A 175 -6.50 -1.30 0.92
CA GLY A 175 -7.07 -2.53 0.41
C GLY A 175 -7.54 -2.39 -1.04
N GLU A 176 -7.79 -3.51 -1.69
CA GLU A 176 -8.35 -3.58 -3.04
C GLU A 176 -9.34 -4.73 -3.19
N MET A 177 -10.21 -4.60 -4.19
CA MET A 177 -11.02 -5.71 -4.70
C MET A 177 -11.26 -5.51 -6.19
N GLY A 178 -10.69 -6.38 -7.03
CA GLY A 178 -10.87 -6.27 -8.47
C GLY A 178 -10.42 -7.52 -9.22
N ILE A 179 -11.37 -8.27 -9.77
CA ILE A 179 -11.02 -9.43 -10.57
C ILE A 179 -10.25 -8.97 -11.82
N GLY A 180 -9.09 -9.60 -12.07
CA GLY A 180 -8.17 -9.24 -13.15
C GLY A 180 -7.07 -8.24 -12.79
N ASN A 181 -7.14 -7.60 -11.62
CA ASN A 181 -6.17 -6.58 -11.21
C ASN A 181 -4.72 -7.08 -11.08
N THR A 182 -4.49 -8.37 -10.84
CA THR A 182 -3.14 -8.94 -10.87
C THR A 182 -2.52 -8.94 -12.28
N THR A 183 -3.35 -8.98 -13.34
CA THR A 183 -2.90 -8.82 -14.74
C THR A 183 -2.55 -7.36 -15.00
N THR A 184 -3.43 -6.45 -14.62
CA THR A 184 -3.23 -5.00 -14.68
C THR A 184 -1.98 -4.58 -13.91
N SER A 185 -1.83 -5.08 -12.68
CA SER A 185 -0.66 -4.82 -11.82
C SER A 185 0.65 -5.26 -12.47
N ALA A 186 0.69 -6.46 -13.08
CA ALA A 186 1.88 -6.95 -13.77
C ALA A 186 2.25 -6.05 -14.98
N ALA A 187 1.25 -5.59 -15.73
CA ALA A 187 1.47 -4.66 -16.85
C ALA A 187 2.03 -3.31 -16.37
N VAL A 188 1.45 -2.74 -15.32
CA VAL A 188 1.94 -1.49 -14.70
C VAL A 188 3.38 -1.65 -14.20
N LEU A 189 3.67 -2.73 -13.47
CA LEU A 189 5.02 -2.96 -12.93
C LEU A 189 6.06 -3.14 -14.03
N ALA A 190 5.75 -3.94 -15.07
CA ALA A 190 6.64 -4.14 -16.22
C ALA A 190 7.04 -2.80 -16.85
N CYS A 191 6.07 -1.87 -16.99
CA CYS A 191 6.33 -0.53 -17.53
C CYS A 191 7.15 0.35 -16.60
N LEU A 192 6.76 0.45 -15.33
CA LEU A 192 7.39 1.38 -14.37
C LEU A 192 8.84 0.99 -14.06
N LEU A 193 9.17 -0.31 -14.08
CA LEU A 193 10.52 -0.80 -13.80
C LEU A 193 11.28 -1.20 -15.06
N ASN A 194 10.67 -1.11 -16.25
CA ASN A 194 11.24 -1.58 -17.51
C ASN A 194 11.74 -3.03 -17.40
N LEU A 195 10.91 -3.92 -16.85
CA LEU A 195 11.22 -5.32 -16.63
C LEU A 195 10.46 -6.21 -17.63
N PRO A 196 11.03 -7.38 -18.00
CA PRO A 196 10.32 -8.37 -18.81
C PRO A 196 9.01 -8.82 -18.12
N VAL A 197 7.94 -8.98 -18.88
CA VAL A 197 6.62 -9.42 -18.37
C VAL A 197 6.72 -10.74 -17.61
N GLU A 198 7.59 -11.65 -18.06
CA GLU A 198 7.84 -12.96 -17.44
C GLU A 198 8.35 -12.86 -16.00
N SER A 199 9.12 -11.81 -15.68
CA SER A 199 9.75 -11.63 -14.36
C SER A 199 8.81 -11.01 -13.32
N VAL A 200 7.69 -10.44 -13.74
CA VAL A 200 6.76 -9.70 -12.85
C VAL A 200 5.34 -10.26 -12.84
N THR A 201 5.03 -11.22 -13.72
CA THR A 201 3.69 -11.80 -13.84
C THR A 201 3.56 -13.04 -12.96
N GLY A 202 2.60 -13.01 -12.03
CA GLY A 202 2.19 -14.15 -11.20
C GLY A 202 0.93 -14.84 -11.70
N ARG A 203 0.59 -15.99 -11.08
CA ARG A 203 -0.63 -16.77 -11.41
C ARG A 203 -1.91 -16.18 -10.85
N GLY A 204 -1.82 -15.15 -10.00
CA GLY A 204 -2.97 -14.58 -9.30
C GLY A 204 -3.69 -15.63 -8.45
N SER A 205 -5.01 -15.69 -8.51
CA SER A 205 -5.84 -16.62 -7.72
C SER A 205 -5.74 -18.11 -8.14
N GLY A 206 -4.87 -18.46 -9.11
CA GLY A 206 -4.61 -19.86 -9.48
C GLY A 206 -4.94 -20.20 -10.93
N LEU A 207 -4.26 -19.59 -11.90
CA LEU A 207 -4.35 -19.95 -13.32
C LEU A 207 -3.66 -21.29 -13.60
N THR A 208 -4.21 -22.06 -14.55
CA THR A 208 -3.55 -23.22 -15.17
C THR A 208 -2.28 -22.77 -15.91
N ASP A 209 -1.46 -23.71 -16.37
CA ASP A 209 -0.25 -23.39 -17.14
C ASP A 209 -0.59 -22.67 -18.45
N GLU A 210 -1.65 -23.11 -19.14
CA GLU A 210 -2.14 -22.49 -20.37
C GLU A 210 -2.69 -21.08 -20.10
N GLY A 211 -3.49 -20.89 -19.04
CA GLY A 211 -4.03 -19.60 -18.63
C GLY A 211 -2.90 -18.64 -18.22
N PHE A 212 -1.86 -19.14 -17.56
CA PHE A 212 -0.70 -18.34 -17.18
C PHE A 212 0.15 -17.93 -18.39
N ALA A 213 0.34 -18.82 -19.37
CA ALA A 213 1.00 -18.49 -20.63
C ALA A 213 0.19 -17.45 -21.44
N LEU A 214 -1.15 -17.61 -21.47
CA LEU A 214 -2.06 -16.64 -22.08
C LEU A 214 -1.94 -15.26 -21.41
N LYS A 215 -1.97 -15.21 -20.09
CA LYS A 215 -1.84 -13.95 -19.32
C LYS A 215 -0.57 -13.19 -19.69
N LYS A 216 0.58 -13.87 -19.73
CA LYS A 216 1.86 -13.24 -20.12
C LYS A 216 1.83 -12.71 -21.56
N ARG A 217 1.29 -13.48 -22.50
CA ARG A 217 1.15 -13.06 -23.88
C ARG A 217 0.25 -11.83 -24.03
N VAL A 218 -0.93 -11.85 -23.38
CA VAL A 218 -1.88 -10.73 -23.43
C VAL A 218 -1.24 -9.45 -22.90
N ILE A 219 -0.48 -9.52 -21.80
CA ILE A 219 0.25 -8.36 -21.27
C ILE A 219 1.29 -7.89 -22.29
N SER A 220 2.14 -8.77 -22.81
CA SER A 220 3.20 -8.42 -23.76
C SER A 220 2.64 -7.77 -25.03
N ASP A 221 1.57 -8.32 -25.58
CA ASP A 221 0.91 -7.79 -26.79
C ASP A 221 0.31 -6.39 -26.52
N ALA A 222 -0.31 -6.20 -25.36
CA ALA A 222 -0.85 -4.90 -24.96
C ALA A 222 0.23 -3.83 -24.76
N LEU A 223 1.37 -4.19 -24.14
CA LEU A 223 2.50 -3.28 -24.00
C LEU A 223 3.10 -2.90 -25.35
N ALA A 224 3.19 -3.84 -26.29
CA ALA A 224 3.64 -3.57 -27.65
C ALA A 224 2.65 -2.67 -28.43
N LEU A 225 1.34 -2.85 -28.21
CA LEU A 225 0.27 -2.06 -28.84
C LEU A 225 0.30 -0.61 -28.34
N HIS A 226 0.25 -0.40 -27.04
CA HIS A 226 0.06 0.92 -26.44
C HIS A 226 1.36 1.69 -26.17
N LYS A 227 2.49 0.99 -26.09
CA LYS A 227 3.82 1.57 -25.83
C LYS A 227 3.78 2.58 -24.68
N PRO A 228 3.38 2.15 -23.46
CA PRO A 228 3.32 3.05 -22.32
C PRO A 228 4.70 3.67 -22.02
N ASN A 229 4.73 4.96 -21.75
CA ASN A 229 5.94 5.64 -21.31
C ASN A 229 6.17 5.40 -19.81
N GLY A 230 7.08 4.52 -19.42
CA GLY A 230 7.39 4.20 -18.03
C GLY A 230 7.86 5.39 -17.17
N ALA A 231 8.30 6.49 -17.78
CA ALA A 231 8.63 7.73 -17.09
C ALA A 231 7.41 8.61 -16.77
N ASP A 232 6.26 8.36 -17.40
CA ASP A 232 4.99 9.05 -17.17
C ASP A 232 3.97 8.09 -16.56
N VAL A 233 3.84 8.16 -15.24
CA VAL A 233 2.93 7.28 -14.47
C VAL A 233 1.48 7.40 -14.95
N LEU A 234 1.02 8.60 -15.32
CA LEU A 234 -0.35 8.79 -15.80
C LEU A 234 -0.55 8.15 -17.18
N ASP A 235 0.47 8.15 -18.04
CA ASP A 235 0.44 7.43 -19.31
C ASP A 235 0.35 5.91 -19.09
N VAL A 236 1.14 5.37 -18.15
CA VAL A 236 1.08 3.95 -17.79
C VAL A 236 -0.29 3.59 -17.23
N LEU A 237 -0.79 4.34 -16.24
CA LEU A 237 -2.09 4.07 -15.61
C LEU A 237 -3.25 4.18 -16.60
N SER A 238 -3.23 5.17 -17.50
CA SER A 238 -4.29 5.33 -18.49
C SER A 238 -4.30 4.20 -19.53
N LYS A 239 -3.15 3.72 -19.95
CA LYS A 239 -3.04 2.69 -21.02
C LYS A 239 -3.27 1.28 -20.50
N VAL A 240 -2.67 0.91 -19.37
CA VAL A 240 -2.65 -0.47 -18.86
C VAL A 240 -2.96 -0.59 -17.38
N GLY A 241 -3.45 0.48 -16.74
CA GLY A 241 -3.77 0.52 -15.32
C GLY A 241 -5.18 0.03 -14.98
N GLY A 242 -5.54 0.18 -13.70
CA GLY A 242 -6.86 -0.09 -13.13
C GLY A 242 -7.33 1.10 -12.30
N PHE A 243 -8.65 1.30 -12.19
CA PHE A 243 -9.20 2.35 -11.32
C PHE A 243 -8.83 2.12 -9.85
N ASP A 244 -8.84 0.86 -9.40
CA ASP A 244 -8.40 0.43 -8.07
C ASP A 244 -6.94 0.77 -7.81
N ILE A 245 -6.03 0.46 -8.74
CA ILE A 245 -4.60 0.75 -8.61
C ILE A 245 -4.34 2.25 -8.56
N ALA A 246 -5.00 3.02 -9.43
CA ALA A 246 -4.85 4.48 -9.45
C ALA A 246 -5.41 5.12 -8.16
N ALA A 247 -6.57 4.65 -7.66
CA ALA A 247 -7.14 5.15 -6.42
C ALA A 247 -6.25 4.80 -5.21
N MET A 248 -5.70 3.59 -5.15
CA MET A 248 -4.73 3.22 -4.11
C MET A 248 -3.47 4.11 -4.16
N ALA A 249 -2.93 4.40 -5.35
CA ALA A 249 -1.80 5.32 -5.50
C ALA A 249 -2.16 6.72 -4.96
N GLY A 250 -3.39 7.19 -5.23
CA GLY A 250 -3.93 8.41 -4.65
C GLY A 250 -4.01 8.38 -3.12
N ALA A 251 -4.40 7.24 -2.53
CA ALA A 251 -4.46 7.08 -1.08
C ALA A 251 -3.06 7.19 -0.43
N PHE A 252 -2.01 6.61 -1.04
CA PHE A 252 -0.64 6.79 -0.56
C PHE A 252 -0.19 8.27 -0.63
N ILE A 253 -0.55 8.97 -1.70
CA ILE A 253 -0.29 10.42 -1.85
C ILE A 253 -1.02 11.21 -0.77
N GLY A 254 -2.31 10.93 -0.55
CA GLY A 254 -3.12 11.57 0.48
C GLY A 254 -2.56 11.33 1.89
N CYS A 255 -2.13 10.11 2.20
CA CYS A 255 -1.47 9.79 3.47
C CYS A 255 -0.20 10.64 3.70
N ALA A 256 0.61 10.85 2.66
CA ALA A 256 1.78 11.72 2.77
C ALA A 256 1.41 13.20 2.96
N LEU A 257 0.33 13.67 2.33
CA LEU A 257 -0.18 15.03 2.50
C LEU A 257 -0.65 15.33 3.92
N PHE A 258 -1.32 14.35 4.54
CA PHE A 258 -1.94 14.50 5.85
C PHE A 258 -1.09 13.92 6.99
N CYS A 259 0.15 13.51 6.72
CA CYS A 259 1.04 12.88 7.72
C CYS A 259 0.39 11.69 8.42
N LEU A 260 -0.43 10.92 7.68
CA LEU A 260 -1.10 9.70 8.14
C LEU A 260 -0.28 8.47 7.70
N PRO A 261 0.20 7.60 8.60
CA PRO A 261 0.98 6.42 8.23
C PRO A 261 0.17 5.42 7.39
N PRO A 262 0.47 5.18 6.09
CA PRO A 262 -0.18 4.15 5.30
C PRO A 262 0.50 2.79 5.43
N VAL A 263 -0.30 1.73 5.43
CA VAL A 263 0.17 0.34 5.38
C VAL A 263 -0.23 -0.31 4.07
N ALA A 264 0.75 -0.79 3.32
CA ALA A 264 0.56 -1.55 2.09
C ALA A 264 0.37 -3.04 2.40
N GLY A 265 -0.73 -3.62 1.90
CA GLY A 265 -1.20 -4.95 2.30
C GLY A 265 -0.63 -6.15 1.52
N GLY A 266 0.16 -5.98 0.46
CA GLY A 266 0.68 -7.07 -0.38
C GLY A 266 1.12 -6.61 -1.76
N LEU A 267 1.01 -7.50 -2.80
CA LEU A 267 1.57 -7.26 -4.13
C LEU A 267 0.96 -6.04 -4.85
N VAL A 268 -0.36 -6.04 -5.07
CA VAL A 268 -1.06 -5.00 -5.83
C VAL A 268 -0.86 -3.61 -5.20
N PHE A 269 -0.86 -3.58 -3.87
CA PHE A 269 -0.64 -2.36 -3.07
C PHE A 269 0.75 -1.79 -3.26
N LEU A 270 1.75 -2.68 -3.36
CA LEU A 270 3.14 -2.25 -3.57
C LEU A 270 3.33 -1.58 -4.93
N PHE A 271 2.59 -2.01 -5.95
CA PHE A 271 2.63 -1.38 -7.26
C PHE A 271 1.93 -0.02 -7.27
N ALA A 272 0.81 0.10 -6.56
CA ALA A 272 0.17 1.39 -6.34
C ALA A 272 1.08 2.35 -5.54
N ALA A 273 1.77 1.83 -4.52
CA ALA A 273 2.76 2.59 -3.76
C ALA A 273 3.94 3.04 -4.65
N LEU A 274 4.44 2.15 -5.53
CA LEU A 274 5.47 2.49 -6.50
C LEU A 274 5.00 3.59 -7.46
N ALA A 275 3.78 3.51 -7.99
CA ALA A 275 3.20 4.55 -8.82
C ALA A 275 3.13 5.90 -8.08
N ALA A 276 2.71 5.90 -6.81
CA ALA A 276 2.68 7.11 -5.97
C ALA A 276 4.08 7.69 -5.76
N VAL A 277 5.08 6.85 -5.48
CA VAL A 277 6.48 7.27 -5.30
C VAL A 277 7.09 7.79 -6.60
N ARG A 278 6.73 7.22 -7.75
CA ARG A 278 7.16 7.76 -9.06
C ARG A 278 6.52 9.11 -9.38
N LEU A 279 5.29 9.38 -8.91
CA LEU A 279 4.65 10.70 -8.99
C LEU A 279 5.28 11.70 -8.03
N CYS A 280 5.64 11.28 -6.82
CA CYS A 280 6.30 12.10 -5.81
C CYS A 280 7.19 11.25 -4.91
N LYS A 281 8.52 11.36 -5.06
CA LYS A 281 9.51 10.55 -4.34
C LYS A 281 9.35 10.61 -2.82
N THR A 282 8.94 11.75 -2.30
CA THR A 282 8.75 11.99 -0.86
C THR A 282 7.69 11.09 -0.23
N VAL A 283 6.71 10.58 -1.00
CA VAL A 283 5.68 9.65 -0.52
C VAL A 283 6.30 8.39 0.10
N ARG A 284 7.48 7.96 -0.37
CA ARG A 284 8.21 6.82 0.16
C ARG A 284 8.46 6.89 1.67
N ASP A 285 8.70 8.06 2.20
CA ASP A 285 9.02 8.26 3.63
C ASP A 285 7.89 7.83 4.56
N PHE A 286 6.66 7.78 4.05
CA PHE A 286 5.45 7.52 4.82
C PHE A 286 5.04 6.04 4.80
N ILE A 287 5.36 5.29 3.73
CA ILE A 287 4.82 3.94 3.47
C ILE A 287 5.40 2.90 4.41
N PHE A 288 4.54 2.05 4.95
CA PHE A 288 4.92 0.82 5.64
C PHE A 288 4.47 -0.41 4.84
N LEU A 289 5.34 -1.42 4.75
CA LEU A 289 5.01 -2.71 4.14
C LEU A 289 4.58 -3.68 5.24
N SER A 290 3.41 -4.32 5.10
CA SER A 290 2.91 -5.25 6.10
C SER A 290 3.66 -6.58 6.09
N HIS A 291 3.57 -7.33 5.00
CA HIS A 291 4.13 -8.68 4.88
C HIS A 291 4.78 -8.92 3.52
N ALA A 292 5.73 -9.87 3.48
CA ALA A 292 6.28 -10.39 2.24
C ALA A 292 5.19 -11.18 1.50
N SER A 293 4.74 -10.68 0.34
CA SER A 293 3.85 -11.44 -0.52
C SER A 293 4.63 -12.56 -1.23
N TYR A 294 3.99 -13.70 -1.39
CA TYR A 294 4.56 -14.84 -2.10
C TYR A 294 4.66 -14.61 -3.63
N GLU A 295 3.99 -13.60 -4.16
CA GLU A 295 3.92 -13.29 -5.58
C GLU A 295 5.26 -12.77 -6.14
N ILE A 296 5.58 -13.19 -7.38
CA ILE A 296 6.92 -13.03 -7.99
C ILE A 296 7.35 -11.56 -8.16
N GLY A 297 6.44 -10.66 -8.55
CA GLY A 297 6.73 -9.25 -8.77
C GLY A 297 6.95 -8.44 -7.48
N TYR A 298 6.59 -8.99 -6.31
CA TYR A 298 6.71 -8.28 -5.03
C TYR A 298 8.14 -7.86 -4.71
N ARG A 299 9.09 -8.82 -4.87
CA ARG A 299 10.50 -8.57 -4.54
C ARG A 299 11.12 -7.46 -5.38
N ALA A 300 10.80 -7.41 -6.67
CA ALA A 300 11.30 -6.36 -7.57
C ALA A 300 10.82 -4.97 -7.16
N ALA A 301 9.53 -4.84 -6.85
CA ALA A 301 8.94 -3.58 -6.42
C ALA A 301 9.43 -3.14 -5.02
N ALA A 302 9.58 -4.08 -4.07
CA ALA A 302 10.11 -3.79 -2.75
C ALA A 302 11.57 -3.34 -2.80
N ALA A 303 12.39 -3.99 -3.65
CA ALA A 303 13.78 -3.61 -3.88
C ALA A 303 13.91 -2.21 -4.51
N GLU A 304 13.06 -1.88 -5.50
CA GLU A 304 13.02 -0.54 -6.11
C GLU A 304 12.64 0.54 -5.09
N LEU A 305 11.71 0.24 -4.19
CA LEU A 305 11.36 1.15 -3.10
C LEU A 305 12.43 1.17 -1.98
N GLY A 306 13.38 0.23 -1.97
CA GLY A 306 14.37 0.08 -0.90
C GLY A 306 13.70 -0.21 0.44
N MET A 307 12.66 -1.05 0.46
CA MET A 307 11.85 -1.34 1.64
C MET A 307 11.75 -2.84 1.88
N GLU A 308 11.73 -3.23 3.15
CA GLU A 308 11.53 -4.62 3.56
C GLU A 308 10.25 -4.75 4.40
N PRO A 309 9.44 -5.79 4.18
CA PRO A 309 8.26 -6.07 4.99
C PRO A 309 8.66 -6.63 6.36
N TRP A 310 7.85 -6.35 7.38
CA TRP A 310 8.13 -6.84 8.75
C TRP A 310 7.69 -8.27 9.00
N LEU A 311 6.71 -8.75 8.25
CA LEU A 311 6.10 -10.06 8.46
C LEU A 311 6.36 -10.98 7.28
N ASN A 312 6.62 -12.25 7.60
CA ASN A 312 6.65 -13.33 6.62
C ASN A 312 5.66 -14.42 7.06
N LEU A 313 4.41 -14.29 6.61
CA LEU A 313 3.31 -15.20 6.93
C LEU A 313 2.87 -16.03 5.72
N ASN A 314 3.64 -16.01 4.62
CA ASN A 314 3.31 -16.67 3.36
C ASN A 314 1.92 -16.31 2.80
N MET A 315 1.41 -15.10 3.11
CA MET A 315 0.10 -14.64 2.67
C MET A 315 0.12 -14.27 1.19
N ARG A 316 -1.00 -14.55 0.50
CA ARG A 316 -1.22 -14.24 -0.91
C ARG A 316 -2.69 -13.96 -1.24
N LEU A 317 -3.50 -13.55 -0.27
CA LEU A 317 -4.93 -13.32 -0.47
C LEU A 317 -5.21 -12.02 -1.24
N GLY A 318 -4.51 -10.93 -0.94
CA GLY A 318 -4.90 -9.58 -1.33
C GLY A 318 -5.82 -8.93 -0.32
N GLU A 319 -6.80 -8.15 -0.75
CA GLU A 319 -7.82 -7.45 0.06
C GLU A 319 -7.27 -6.40 1.05
N GLY A 320 -5.95 -6.27 1.22
CA GLY A 320 -5.32 -5.54 2.32
C GLY A 320 -5.17 -6.38 3.59
N SER A 321 -5.22 -7.72 3.48
CA SER A 321 -5.24 -8.67 4.61
C SER A 321 -4.04 -8.59 5.54
N GLY A 322 -2.91 -8.05 5.10
CA GLY A 322 -1.76 -7.79 5.97
C GLY A 322 -1.90 -6.56 6.87
N CYS A 323 -2.78 -5.61 6.54
CA CYS A 323 -2.92 -4.36 7.27
C CYS A 323 -3.37 -4.55 8.73
N PRO A 324 -4.40 -5.37 9.04
CA PRO A 324 -4.82 -5.59 10.43
C PRO A 324 -3.70 -6.09 11.33
N VAL A 325 -2.88 -7.04 10.82
CA VAL A 325 -1.76 -7.62 11.57
C VAL A 325 -0.63 -6.59 11.73
N ALA A 326 -0.32 -5.83 10.68
CA ALA A 326 0.71 -4.80 10.73
C ALA A 326 0.38 -3.69 11.75
N PHE A 327 -0.88 -3.32 11.90
CA PHE A 327 -1.29 -2.38 12.94
C PHE A 327 -0.99 -2.87 14.36
N GLN A 328 -1.07 -4.18 14.62
CA GLN A 328 -0.68 -4.73 15.93
C GLN A 328 0.84 -4.61 16.15
N VAL A 329 1.64 -4.82 15.09
CA VAL A 329 3.10 -4.61 15.16
C VAL A 329 3.43 -3.13 15.42
N MET A 330 2.71 -2.20 14.76
CA MET A 330 2.87 -0.75 15.01
C MET A 330 2.48 -0.38 16.45
N ARG A 331 1.40 -0.97 16.99
CA ARG A 331 1.00 -0.81 18.41
C ARG A 331 2.09 -1.28 19.35
N ALA A 332 2.70 -2.46 19.10
CA ALA A 332 3.80 -2.99 19.88
C ALA A 332 5.03 -2.06 19.85
N ALA A 333 5.37 -1.52 18.67
CA ALA A 333 6.44 -0.53 18.52
C ALA A 333 6.19 0.74 19.34
N CYS A 334 4.95 1.25 19.32
CA CYS A 334 4.55 2.40 20.15
C CYS A 334 4.61 2.08 21.64
N ALA A 335 4.12 0.92 22.08
CA ALA A 335 4.17 0.51 23.49
C ALA A 335 5.62 0.44 23.99
N ALA A 336 6.53 -0.19 23.23
CA ALA A 336 7.93 -0.24 23.57
C ALA A 336 8.55 1.16 23.69
N MET A 337 8.25 2.06 22.74
CA MET A 337 8.75 3.44 22.75
C MET A 337 8.22 4.26 23.93
N ASN A 338 6.94 4.07 24.28
CA ASN A 338 6.25 4.91 25.27
C ASN A 338 6.45 4.41 26.70
N ASP A 339 6.33 3.09 26.90
CA ASP A 339 6.07 2.50 28.22
C ASP A 339 7.29 1.77 28.82
N MET A 340 8.35 1.51 28.01
CA MET A 340 9.61 1.01 28.56
C MET A 340 10.30 2.09 29.37
N ALA A 341 10.79 1.69 30.56
CA ALA A 341 11.62 2.55 31.38
C ALA A 341 12.95 2.87 30.68
N THR A 342 13.47 4.06 30.88
CA THR A 342 14.86 4.41 30.59
C THR A 342 15.80 3.74 31.58
N PHE A 343 17.12 3.70 31.31
CA PHE A 343 18.12 3.22 32.25
C PHE A 343 18.08 4.00 33.59
N GLU A 344 17.85 5.30 33.49
CA GLU A 344 17.71 6.19 34.69
C GLU A 344 16.47 5.84 35.51
N GLU A 345 15.28 5.74 34.85
CA GLU A 345 14.03 5.39 35.54
C GLU A 345 14.08 3.98 36.14
N ALA A 346 14.76 3.04 35.51
CA ALA A 346 14.95 1.68 36.00
C ALA A 346 16.05 1.56 37.06
N SER A 347 16.80 2.64 37.34
CA SER A 347 17.98 2.63 38.23
C SER A 347 19.04 1.60 37.82
N ILE A 348 19.20 1.39 36.48
CA ILE A 348 20.19 0.48 35.90
C ILE A 348 21.36 1.31 35.39
N ASN A 349 22.58 0.96 35.82
CA ASN A 349 23.79 1.53 35.27
C ASN A 349 24.08 0.94 33.89
N ASP A 350 24.20 1.80 32.87
CA ASP A 350 24.38 1.40 31.46
C ASP A 350 25.84 1.39 30.99
N ASN A 351 26.81 1.61 31.87
CA ASN A 351 28.25 1.64 31.52
C ASN A 351 28.71 0.34 30.83
N TYR A 352 28.09 -0.80 31.11
CA TYR A 352 28.40 -2.08 30.44
C TYR A 352 28.07 -2.07 28.93
N LEU A 353 27.29 -1.10 28.47
CA LEU A 353 26.93 -0.97 27.05
C LEU A 353 27.93 -0.08 26.28
N GLU A 354 28.88 0.61 26.94
CA GLU A 354 29.79 1.55 26.27
C GLU A 354 30.56 0.88 25.11
N ASN A 355 31.03 -0.34 25.31
CA ASN A 355 31.80 -1.07 24.31
C ASN A 355 30.98 -1.53 23.10
N ILE A 356 29.65 -1.66 23.23
CA ILE A 356 28.78 -2.20 22.17
C ILE A 356 27.93 -1.13 21.50
N ARG A 357 27.78 0.07 22.09
CA ARG A 357 26.95 1.18 21.52
C ARG A 357 27.40 1.63 20.15
N ASN A 358 28.69 1.52 19.86
CA ASN A 358 29.30 1.95 18.60
C ASN A 358 29.42 0.80 17.59
N GLU A 359 29.11 -0.43 17.98
CA GLU A 359 29.15 -1.57 17.05
C GLU A 359 28.00 -1.51 16.05
N SER A 360 28.33 -1.59 14.76
CA SER A 360 27.34 -1.48 13.68
C SER A 360 26.24 -2.56 13.73
N ALA A 361 26.52 -3.70 14.36
CA ALA A 361 25.54 -4.78 14.54
C ALA A 361 24.41 -4.41 15.51
N PHE A 362 24.60 -3.41 16.36
CA PHE A 362 23.61 -2.94 17.36
C PHE A 362 22.99 -1.59 17.00
N CYS A 363 23.38 -0.99 15.89
CA CYS A 363 22.78 0.25 15.42
C CYS A 363 21.47 -0.03 14.68
N VAL A 364 20.43 0.77 14.96
CA VAL A 364 19.19 0.75 14.18
C VAL A 364 19.50 1.16 12.74
N LYS A 365 19.38 0.23 11.80
CA LYS A 365 19.52 0.54 10.38
C LYS A 365 18.34 1.42 9.98
N THR A 366 18.59 2.67 9.69
CA THR A 366 17.60 3.55 9.06
C THR A 366 17.67 3.35 7.56
N VAL A 367 16.61 2.84 7.00
CA VAL A 367 16.39 2.79 5.55
C VAL A 367 15.98 4.17 5.03
#